data_fb65b21860dad44f7c47d83ddaee3293
#
_entry.id   fb65b21860dad44f7c47d83ddaee3293
#
_cell.length_a   1.000
_cell.length_b   1.000
_cell.length_c   1.000
_cell.angle_alpha   90.00
_cell.angle_beta   90.00
_cell.angle_gamma   90.00
#
_symmetry.space_group_name_H-M   'P 1'
#
loop_
_entity.id
_entity.type
_entity.pdbx_description
1 polymer ?
#
loop_
_entity_poly.entity_id
_entity_poly.type
_entity_poly.pdbx_seq_one_letter_code
_entity_poly.pdbx_strand_id
1 'polypeptide(L)'
;MLRSLYIQNYALIEKLDISFDTGFSVITGETGAGKSIILGAIGLLLGQRADVKSIRRGASKCIIEARFDISAYGMRPFFEDNELEYDEECILRREVQASGKSRAFINDTPASLAQVKELGERLIDVHSQHQNLLLNKEGFQLNVLDILAHNDTALEKYHTCYAGWKQTERELAELVSLAEKSRSDEDYIRFQLEQLEEARLVEGEQEELEQEAEILSHAEEIKAGLYRVEQVFASDEGGLLSYLKDNLNTLNNLQKVYQPAKELAERMESAYIELKDIAHEISSQGESVEFNPARLEEVNERLNLIYSLQQKHRVQTLDELLALTEEYRVKLSDITSYDERIAEWTVRKEEQFKQVKQQAALLTKARVKAAREVEKQLATRLIPLGMPNVRFQVEMGLKKEPGLQGEDTVSFLFSANKNGTLQNISSVASGGEIARVMLSIKAMIAGAVKLPTIVFDEIDTGVSGEIADRMADMMQEMGEQNRQVISITHLPQIAARGRAHYKVYKKDSDTETNSHICRLTDEERVEEIAHMLSGATLTEAALSNAKALLNSD
;
A
#
# COMPACT_ATOMS: atom_id res chain seq x y z
N MET A 1 8.37 24.30 -16.20
CA MET A 1 9.39 25.34 -15.95
C MET A 1 8.88 26.33 -14.92
N LEU A 2 9.70 26.77 -13.99
CA LEU A 2 9.33 27.79 -13.01
C LEU A 2 9.07 29.13 -13.70
N ARG A 3 7.84 29.63 -13.63
CA ARG A 3 7.42 30.90 -14.24
C ARG A 3 7.54 32.07 -13.28
N SER A 4 7.09 31.88 -12.03
CA SER A 4 7.19 32.91 -11.00
C SER A 4 7.35 32.31 -9.61
N LEU A 5 7.92 33.12 -8.72
CA LEU A 5 8.06 32.81 -7.31
C LEU A 5 7.59 34.00 -6.49
N TYR A 6 6.57 33.78 -5.68
CA TYR A 6 6.06 34.75 -4.72
C TYR A 6 6.42 34.31 -3.30
N ILE A 7 6.98 35.23 -2.54
CA ILE A 7 7.35 35.01 -1.14
C ILE A 7 6.81 36.16 -0.30
N GLN A 8 6.15 35.85 0.82
CA GLN A 8 5.68 36.84 1.78
C GLN A 8 6.04 36.42 3.20
N ASN A 9 6.65 37.35 3.95
CA ASN A 9 7.01 37.21 5.36
C ASN A 9 7.92 35.99 5.66
N TYR A 10 8.93 35.77 4.84
CA TYR A 10 9.89 34.68 4.98
C TYR A 10 11.29 35.23 5.27
N ALA A 11 11.86 34.90 6.40
CA ALA A 11 13.17 35.36 6.87
C ALA A 11 13.32 36.89 6.75
N LEU A 12 14.25 37.38 5.91
CA LEU A 12 14.47 38.80 5.63
C LEU A 12 13.61 39.33 4.47
N ILE A 13 12.77 38.50 3.86
CA ILE A 13 11.90 38.90 2.74
C ILE A 13 10.52 39.27 3.32
N GLU A 14 10.12 40.52 3.17
CA GLU A 14 8.78 40.99 3.45
C GLU A 14 7.81 40.59 2.35
N LYS A 15 8.11 40.98 1.14
CA LYS A 15 7.37 40.63 -0.06
C LYS A 15 8.32 40.56 -1.25
N LEU A 16 8.24 39.47 -1.98
CA LEU A 16 8.94 39.24 -3.22
C LEU A 16 7.97 38.67 -4.24
N ASP A 17 8.02 39.20 -5.46
CA ASP A 17 7.31 38.66 -6.61
C ASP A 17 8.24 38.76 -7.82
N ILE A 18 8.66 37.59 -8.34
CA ILE A 18 9.65 37.56 -9.40
C ILE A 18 9.24 36.53 -10.47
N SER A 19 9.39 36.96 -11.73
CA SER A 19 9.21 36.08 -12.88
C SER A 19 10.55 35.60 -13.40
N PHE A 20 10.63 34.34 -13.82
CA PHE A 20 11.81 33.71 -14.37
C PHE A 20 11.65 33.42 -15.86
N ASP A 21 12.72 33.68 -16.60
CA ASP A 21 12.80 33.36 -18.04
C ASP A 21 13.14 31.89 -18.25
N THR A 22 12.86 31.40 -19.46
CA THR A 22 13.29 30.06 -19.92
C THR A 22 14.79 30.09 -20.29
N GLY A 23 15.40 28.92 -20.34
CA GLY A 23 16.81 28.77 -20.64
C GLY A 23 17.71 28.99 -19.43
N PHE A 24 18.92 29.52 -19.64
CA PHE A 24 19.90 29.72 -18.58
C PHE A 24 19.75 31.09 -17.92
N SER A 25 19.46 31.12 -16.63
CA SER A 25 19.37 32.33 -15.81
C SER A 25 20.37 32.29 -14.67
N VAL A 26 20.86 33.45 -14.26
CA VAL A 26 21.81 33.59 -13.16
C VAL A 26 21.27 34.50 -12.06
N ILE A 27 21.63 34.17 -10.82
CA ILE A 27 21.31 34.94 -9.62
C ILE A 27 22.65 35.32 -8.98
N THR A 28 22.94 36.62 -8.89
CA THR A 28 24.10 37.15 -8.17
C THR A 28 23.70 37.94 -6.94
N GLY A 29 24.64 38.35 -6.14
CA GLY A 29 24.43 39.17 -4.93
C GLY A 29 25.43 38.84 -3.85
N GLU A 30 25.52 39.68 -2.83
CA GLU A 30 26.42 39.52 -1.69
C GLU A 30 26.11 38.25 -0.89
N THR A 31 27.13 37.63 -0.30
CA THR A 31 27.00 36.51 0.64
C THR A 31 26.14 36.93 1.83
N GLY A 32 25.10 36.14 2.14
CA GLY A 32 24.13 36.47 3.19
C GLY A 32 23.04 37.47 2.79
N ALA A 33 23.01 37.97 1.53
CA ALA A 33 21.98 38.90 1.06
C ALA A 33 20.60 38.27 0.77
N GLY A 34 20.48 36.97 0.88
CA GLY A 34 19.18 36.31 0.65
C GLY A 34 19.18 35.20 -0.39
N LYS A 35 20.32 34.88 -1.03
CA LYS A 35 20.43 33.75 -1.98
C LYS A 35 19.96 32.43 -1.34
N SER A 36 20.49 32.12 -0.15
CA SER A 36 20.06 30.93 0.63
C SER A 36 18.61 31.01 1.13
N ILE A 37 18.05 32.24 1.26
CA ILE A 37 16.65 32.44 1.66
C ILE A 37 15.71 32.01 0.51
N ILE A 38 16.05 32.34 -0.74
CA ILE A 38 15.28 31.90 -1.92
C ILE A 38 15.28 30.39 -2.02
N LEU A 39 16.43 29.75 -1.84
CA LEU A 39 16.54 28.29 -1.83
C LEU A 39 15.77 27.63 -0.69
N GLY A 40 15.81 28.23 0.50
CA GLY A 40 15.00 27.79 1.63
C GLY A 40 13.49 27.88 1.35
N ALA A 41 13.06 28.96 0.66
CA ALA A 41 11.68 29.09 0.23
C ALA A 41 11.28 28.02 -0.80
N ILE A 42 12.12 27.77 -1.80
CA ILE A 42 11.93 26.68 -2.76
C ILE A 42 11.90 25.32 -2.04
N GLY A 43 12.81 25.08 -1.09
CA GLY A 43 12.83 23.86 -0.28
C GLY A 43 11.52 23.61 0.48
N LEU A 44 10.86 24.65 0.98
CA LEU A 44 9.54 24.54 1.60
C LEU A 44 8.46 24.14 0.60
N LEU A 45 8.50 24.63 -0.62
CA LEU A 45 7.62 24.20 -1.72
C LEU A 45 7.88 22.76 -2.14
N LEU A 46 9.12 22.28 -2.01
CA LEU A 46 9.50 20.89 -2.27
C LEU A 46 9.22 19.94 -1.09
N GLY A 47 8.38 20.36 -0.14
CA GLY A 47 7.93 19.52 0.96
C GLY A 47 8.88 19.42 2.16
N GLN A 48 9.92 20.26 2.25
CA GLN A 48 10.79 20.30 3.42
C GLN A 48 10.00 20.72 4.67
N ARG A 49 10.50 20.28 5.84
CA ARG A 49 9.88 20.63 7.11
C ARG A 49 10.00 22.12 7.38
N ALA A 50 8.88 22.75 7.69
CA ALA A 50 8.84 24.17 8.02
C ALA A 50 9.42 24.41 9.43
N ASP A 51 10.32 25.39 9.56
CA ASP A 51 10.75 25.94 10.85
C ASP A 51 10.01 27.27 11.09
N VAL A 52 9.34 27.38 12.21
CA VAL A 52 8.64 28.63 12.63
C VAL A 52 9.63 29.81 12.72
N LYS A 53 10.90 29.55 13.00
CA LYS A 53 11.95 30.57 13.02
C LYS A 53 12.21 31.23 11.68
N SER A 54 11.79 30.59 10.58
CA SER A 54 11.92 31.17 9.23
C SER A 54 10.83 32.18 8.90
N ILE A 55 9.80 32.32 9.73
CA ILE A 55 8.78 33.38 9.58
C ILE A 55 9.39 34.71 10.01
N ARG A 56 9.14 35.77 9.21
CA ARG A 56 9.60 37.11 9.53
C ARG A 56 9.11 37.55 10.90
N ARG A 57 9.94 38.21 11.66
CA ARG A 57 9.64 38.72 13.02
C ARG A 57 8.42 39.63 13.00
N GLY A 58 7.44 39.35 13.84
CA GLY A 58 6.19 40.11 13.90
C GLY A 58 5.10 39.68 12.92
N ALA A 59 5.38 38.80 11.99
CA ALA A 59 4.38 38.27 11.07
C ALA A 59 3.65 37.05 11.66
N SER A 60 2.33 36.97 11.43
CA SER A 60 1.50 35.85 11.89
C SER A 60 1.59 34.63 10.98
N LYS A 61 1.92 34.84 9.70
CA LYS A 61 2.09 33.78 8.70
C LYS A 61 3.11 34.14 7.63
N CYS A 62 3.70 33.09 7.06
CA CYS A 62 4.53 33.14 5.86
C CYS A 62 3.79 32.45 4.72
N ILE A 63 3.88 32.98 3.50
CA ILE A 63 3.33 32.40 2.27
C ILE A 63 4.45 32.30 1.25
N ILE A 64 4.56 31.13 0.64
CA ILE A 64 5.44 30.90 -0.51
C ILE A 64 4.59 30.24 -1.59
N GLU A 65 4.63 30.80 -2.79
CA GLU A 65 3.91 30.29 -3.97
C GLU A 65 4.83 30.28 -5.16
N ALA A 66 4.80 29.20 -5.93
CA ALA A 66 5.49 29.10 -7.21
C ALA A 66 4.55 28.62 -8.30
N ARG A 67 4.69 29.19 -9.49
CA ARG A 67 3.93 28.81 -10.68
C ARG A 67 4.85 28.11 -11.67
N PHE A 68 4.41 26.97 -12.15
CA PHE A 68 5.15 26.13 -13.08
C PHE A 68 4.35 25.89 -14.35
N ASP A 69 4.93 26.14 -15.49
CA ASP A 69 4.43 25.65 -16.76
C ASP A 69 4.79 24.15 -16.87
N ILE A 70 3.78 23.29 -16.91
CA ILE A 70 3.92 21.83 -16.97
C ILE A 70 3.38 21.22 -18.25
N SER A 71 2.95 22.02 -19.21
CA SER A 71 2.31 21.60 -20.47
C SER A 71 3.09 20.54 -21.26
N ALA A 72 4.44 20.65 -21.27
CA ALA A 72 5.32 19.79 -22.06
C ALA A 72 5.88 18.55 -21.32
N TYR A 73 5.48 18.32 -20.04
CA TYR A 73 6.18 17.37 -19.18
C TYR A 73 5.39 16.10 -18.85
N GLY A 74 4.16 15.94 -19.38
CA GLY A 74 3.37 14.71 -19.22
C GLY A 74 2.94 14.45 -17.79
N MET A 75 2.63 15.48 -17.02
CA MET A 75 2.30 15.39 -15.59
C MET A 75 0.85 14.94 -15.31
N ARG A 76 -0.01 14.88 -16.32
CA ARG A 76 -1.44 14.52 -16.16
C ARG A 76 -1.69 13.26 -15.33
N PRO A 77 -0.96 12.13 -15.51
CA PRO A 77 -1.18 10.94 -14.69
C PRO A 77 -0.99 11.17 -13.20
N PHE A 78 0.00 12.00 -12.80
CA PHE A 78 0.19 12.32 -11.38
C PHE A 78 -1.05 13.00 -10.76
N PHE A 79 -1.68 13.92 -11.50
CA PHE A 79 -2.87 14.62 -11.02
C PHE A 79 -4.09 13.69 -10.93
N GLU A 80 -4.26 12.80 -11.92
CA GLU A 80 -5.32 11.79 -11.95
C GLU A 80 -5.16 10.78 -10.79
N ASP A 81 -3.96 10.25 -10.58
CA ASP A 81 -3.65 9.28 -9.52
C ASP A 81 -3.82 9.85 -8.09
N ASN A 82 -3.68 11.18 -7.95
CA ASN A 82 -3.80 11.89 -6.67
C ASN A 82 -5.13 12.61 -6.49
N GLU A 83 -6.10 12.44 -7.41
CA GLU A 83 -7.40 13.12 -7.39
C GLU A 83 -7.28 14.66 -7.35
N LEU A 84 -6.29 15.22 -8.07
CA LEU A 84 -6.01 16.64 -8.16
C LEU A 84 -6.44 17.20 -9.53
N GLU A 85 -6.84 18.46 -9.58
CA GLU A 85 -7.16 19.15 -10.82
C GLU A 85 -5.87 19.47 -11.60
N TYR A 86 -5.81 19.04 -12.88
CA TYR A 86 -4.69 19.33 -13.77
C TYR A 86 -4.89 20.65 -14.48
N ASP A 87 -3.90 21.54 -14.39
CA ASP A 87 -3.79 22.74 -15.19
C ASP A 87 -2.38 22.78 -15.81
N GLU A 88 -2.23 23.36 -17.02
CA GLU A 88 -0.95 23.57 -17.67
C GLU A 88 -0.04 24.54 -16.89
N GLU A 89 -0.65 25.48 -16.15
CA GLU A 89 0.03 26.31 -15.16
C GLU A 89 -0.23 25.76 -13.75
N CYS A 90 0.69 24.96 -13.25
CA CYS A 90 0.61 24.36 -11.93
C CYS A 90 1.09 25.33 -10.84
N ILE A 91 0.26 25.54 -9.81
CA ILE A 91 0.56 26.40 -8.65
C ILE A 91 0.89 25.52 -7.45
N LEU A 92 2.10 25.66 -6.89
CA LEU A 92 2.46 25.12 -5.59
C LEU A 92 2.46 26.24 -4.56
N ARG A 93 1.67 26.10 -3.49
CA ARG A 93 1.61 27.09 -2.40
C ARG A 93 1.83 26.44 -1.05
N ARG A 94 2.65 27.10 -0.23
CA ARG A 94 2.93 26.72 1.15
C ARG A 94 2.61 27.86 2.09
N GLU A 95 1.82 27.59 3.13
CA GLU A 95 1.51 28.53 4.20
C GLU A 95 2.03 27.98 5.53
N VAL A 96 2.80 28.78 6.26
CA VAL A 96 3.32 28.44 7.59
C VAL A 96 2.87 29.52 8.57
N GLN A 97 2.19 29.13 9.63
CA GLN A 97 1.70 30.03 10.68
C GLN A 97 2.67 30.07 11.87
N ALA A 98 2.72 31.19 12.57
CA ALA A 98 3.51 31.34 13.79
C ALA A 98 3.12 30.36 14.90
N SER A 99 1.90 29.80 14.86
CA SER A 99 1.43 28.72 15.72
C SER A 99 2.06 27.35 15.44
N GLY A 100 2.90 27.23 14.39
CA GLY A 100 3.49 25.96 13.93
C GLY A 100 2.62 25.17 12.96
N LYS A 101 1.37 25.61 12.70
CA LYS A 101 0.53 24.99 11.68
C LYS A 101 1.06 25.29 10.28
N SER A 102 1.13 24.26 9.43
CA SER A 102 1.57 24.40 8.05
C SER A 102 0.56 23.74 7.11
N ARG A 103 0.25 24.41 5.99
CA ARG A 103 -0.66 23.95 4.95
C ARG A 103 0.05 23.99 3.60
N ALA A 104 -0.28 23.06 2.74
CA ALA A 104 0.22 23.01 1.38
C ALA A 104 -0.95 22.90 0.40
N PHE A 105 -0.77 23.43 -0.80
CA PHE A 105 -1.80 23.46 -1.83
C PHE A 105 -1.17 23.20 -3.19
N ILE A 106 -1.89 22.45 -4.04
CA ILE A 106 -1.61 22.24 -5.46
C ILE A 106 -2.85 22.74 -6.21
N ASN A 107 -2.71 23.72 -7.10
CA ASN A 107 -3.80 24.33 -7.85
C ASN A 107 -4.97 24.72 -6.92
N ASP A 108 -4.67 25.43 -5.82
CA ASP A 108 -5.61 25.84 -4.75
C ASP A 108 -6.27 24.70 -3.96
N THR A 109 -6.08 23.43 -4.35
CA THR A 109 -6.56 22.26 -3.61
C THR A 109 -5.61 21.95 -2.45
N PRO A 110 -6.10 21.77 -1.21
CA PRO A 110 -5.28 21.33 -0.09
C PRO A 110 -4.63 19.98 -0.37
N ALA A 111 -3.31 19.92 -0.24
CA ALA A 111 -2.53 18.71 -0.53
C ALA A 111 -1.68 18.28 0.66
N SER A 112 -1.40 16.99 0.76
CA SER A 112 -0.48 16.42 1.74
C SER A 112 0.97 16.80 1.41
N LEU A 113 1.85 16.79 2.43
CA LEU A 113 3.27 17.02 2.20
C LEU A 113 3.92 15.98 1.29
N ALA A 114 3.41 14.75 1.30
CA ALA A 114 3.90 13.67 0.44
C ALA A 114 3.60 13.98 -1.04
N GLN A 115 2.39 14.40 -1.37
CA GLN A 115 1.99 14.80 -2.73
C GLN A 115 2.79 16.00 -3.22
N VAL A 116 2.95 17.04 -2.38
CA VAL A 116 3.75 18.22 -2.74
C VAL A 116 5.21 17.87 -2.95
N LYS A 117 5.77 16.98 -2.14
CA LYS A 117 7.15 16.51 -2.31
C LYS A 117 7.32 15.73 -3.60
N GLU A 118 6.42 14.79 -3.88
CA GLU A 118 6.46 13.98 -5.10
C GLU A 118 6.35 14.85 -6.35
N LEU A 119 5.40 15.79 -6.39
CA LEU A 119 5.26 16.71 -7.50
C LEU A 119 6.49 17.64 -7.62
N GLY A 120 6.96 18.17 -6.49
CA GLY A 120 8.13 19.05 -6.44
C GLY A 120 9.38 18.38 -7.00
N GLU A 121 9.64 17.12 -6.69
CA GLU A 121 10.77 16.33 -7.22
C GLU A 121 10.66 16.12 -8.75
N ARG A 122 9.46 16.17 -9.32
CA ARG A 122 9.23 16.11 -10.77
C ARG A 122 9.35 17.48 -11.46
N LEU A 123 9.23 18.59 -10.72
CA LEU A 123 9.21 19.95 -11.25
C LEU A 123 10.55 20.66 -11.16
N ILE A 124 11.28 20.47 -10.08
CA ILE A 124 12.51 21.22 -9.81
C ILE A 124 13.55 20.35 -9.08
N ASP A 125 14.76 20.38 -9.59
CA ASP A 125 15.93 19.75 -8.96
C ASP A 125 16.86 20.87 -8.47
N VAL A 126 17.05 20.93 -7.15
CA VAL A 126 17.93 21.91 -6.51
C VAL A 126 19.24 21.24 -6.16
N HIS A 127 20.32 21.64 -6.79
CA HIS A 127 21.66 21.14 -6.48
C HIS A 127 22.44 22.15 -5.64
N SER A 128 22.71 21.80 -4.40
CA SER A 128 23.50 22.58 -3.43
C SER A 128 24.69 21.79 -2.92
N GLN A 129 25.63 22.48 -2.27
CA GLN A 129 26.81 21.86 -1.68
C GLN A 129 26.45 20.72 -0.69
N HIS A 130 25.28 20.75 -0.04
CA HIS A 130 24.82 19.70 0.85
C HIS A 130 24.22 18.49 0.12
N GLN A 131 23.84 18.62 -1.15
CA GLN A 131 23.29 17.51 -1.96
C GLN A 131 24.38 16.66 -2.63
N ASN A 132 25.65 16.98 -2.50
CA ASN A 132 26.76 16.13 -2.91
C ASN A 132 26.68 14.70 -2.28
N LEU A 133 25.94 14.56 -1.16
CA LEU A 133 25.63 13.28 -0.53
C LEU A 133 24.71 12.38 -1.38
N LEU A 134 24.02 12.92 -2.39
CA LEU A 134 23.18 12.10 -3.29
C LEU A 134 24.01 11.17 -4.17
N LEU A 135 25.21 11.60 -4.56
CA LEU A 135 26.14 10.74 -5.30
C LEU A 135 26.49 9.44 -4.57
N ASN A 136 26.31 9.41 -3.24
CA ASN A 136 26.59 8.25 -2.40
C ASN A 136 25.40 7.28 -2.30
N LYS A 137 24.21 7.72 -2.71
CA LYS A 137 23.03 6.87 -2.66
C LYS A 137 23.05 5.94 -3.86
N GLU A 138 23.13 4.64 -3.59
CA GLU A 138 23.04 3.59 -4.62
C GLU A 138 21.84 3.81 -5.56
N GLY A 139 20.68 4.20 -5.00
CA GLY A 139 19.49 4.49 -5.79
C GLY A 139 19.67 5.64 -6.79
N PHE A 140 20.46 6.67 -6.47
CA PHE A 140 20.76 7.74 -7.42
C PHE A 140 21.68 7.25 -8.55
N GLN A 141 22.75 6.52 -8.21
CA GLN A 141 23.69 5.99 -9.20
C GLN A 141 23.01 5.02 -10.16
N LEU A 142 22.16 4.17 -9.62
CA LEU A 142 21.36 3.22 -10.41
C LEU A 142 20.39 3.95 -11.35
N ASN A 143 19.72 4.99 -10.85
CA ASN A 143 18.81 5.81 -11.64
C ASN A 143 19.52 6.53 -12.81
N VAL A 144 20.75 7.01 -12.60
CA VAL A 144 21.56 7.59 -13.69
C VAL A 144 21.77 6.58 -14.82
N LEU A 145 22.07 5.31 -14.48
CA LEU A 145 22.25 4.25 -15.47
C LEU A 145 20.94 3.92 -16.18
N ASP A 146 19.84 3.85 -15.44
CA ASP A 146 18.51 3.53 -16.00
C ASP A 146 18.03 4.62 -16.96
N ILE A 147 18.24 5.89 -16.62
CA ILE A 147 17.92 7.02 -17.49
C ILE A 147 18.69 6.92 -18.81
N LEU A 148 20.02 6.72 -18.74
CA LEU A 148 20.88 6.65 -19.93
C LEU A 148 20.67 5.37 -20.75
N ALA A 149 20.20 4.30 -20.10
CA ALA A 149 19.79 3.06 -20.77
C ALA A 149 18.39 3.13 -21.36
N HIS A 150 17.62 4.18 -21.09
CA HIS A 150 16.19 4.28 -21.43
C HIS A 150 15.38 3.09 -20.92
N ASN A 151 15.60 2.72 -19.65
CA ASN A 151 15.05 1.51 -19.03
C ASN A 151 13.60 1.63 -18.54
N ASP A 152 12.90 2.75 -18.76
CA ASP A 152 11.56 3.01 -18.19
C ASP A 152 10.61 1.84 -18.42
N THR A 153 10.45 1.39 -19.68
CA THR A 153 9.56 0.27 -20.02
C THR A 153 10.03 -1.07 -19.43
N ALA A 154 11.36 -1.27 -19.31
CA ALA A 154 11.91 -2.49 -18.73
C ALA A 154 11.71 -2.52 -17.21
N LEU A 155 11.83 -1.37 -16.55
CA LEU A 155 11.55 -1.19 -15.12
C LEU A 155 10.07 -1.41 -14.81
N GLU A 156 9.15 -0.89 -15.61
CA GLU A 156 7.70 -1.13 -15.44
C GLU A 156 7.37 -2.62 -15.51
N LYS A 157 7.92 -3.33 -16.50
CA LYS A 157 7.74 -4.78 -16.62
C LYS A 157 8.33 -5.53 -15.43
N TYR A 158 9.53 -5.13 -14.99
CA TYR A 158 10.16 -5.70 -13.81
C TYR A 158 9.31 -5.48 -12.55
N HIS A 159 8.83 -4.25 -12.33
CA HIS A 159 7.99 -3.91 -11.18
C HIS A 159 6.70 -4.74 -11.15
N THR A 160 6.05 -4.92 -12.31
CA THR A 160 4.85 -5.76 -12.42
C THR A 160 5.13 -7.21 -12.03
N CYS A 161 6.22 -7.80 -12.56
CA CYS A 161 6.62 -9.17 -12.21
C CYS A 161 7.00 -9.29 -10.72
N TYR A 162 7.76 -8.32 -10.21
CA TYR A 162 8.21 -8.30 -8.81
C TYR A 162 7.05 -8.16 -7.83
N ALA A 163 6.10 -7.27 -8.11
CA ALA A 163 4.90 -7.10 -7.30
C ALA A 163 4.05 -8.38 -7.27
N GLY A 164 3.84 -9.02 -8.43
CA GLY A 164 3.13 -10.29 -8.53
C GLY A 164 3.81 -11.41 -7.73
N TRP A 165 5.14 -11.55 -7.84
CA TRP A 165 5.90 -12.53 -7.06
C TRP A 165 5.80 -12.27 -5.55
N LYS A 166 5.95 -11.02 -5.11
CA LYS A 166 5.84 -10.67 -3.68
C LYS A 166 4.44 -10.85 -3.13
N GLN A 167 3.42 -10.64 -3.93
CA GLN A 167 2.03 -10.92 -3.55
C GLN A 167 1.83 -12.43 -3.35
N THR A 168 2.25 -13.26 -4.32
CA THR A 168 2.17 -14.72 -4.22
C THR A 168 2.97 -15.25 -3.03
N GLU A 169 4.13 -14.68 -2.72
CA GLU A 169 4.93 -15.05 -1.54
C GLU A 169 4.19 -14.79 -0.23
N ARG A 170 3.49 -13.66 -0.11
CA ARG A 170 2.67 -13.33 1.08
C ARG A 170 1.48 -14.28 1.22
N GLU A 171 0.74 -14.49 0.14
CA GLU A 171 -0.42 -15.37 0.13
C GLU A 171 -0.04 -16.83 0.46
N LEU A 172 1.11 -17.30 -0.07
CA LEU A 172 1.65 -18.61 0.29
C LEU A 172 2.02 -18.69 1.79
N ALA A 173 2.65 -17.66 2.34
CA ALA A 173 3.02 -17.64 3.76
C ALA A 173 1.78 -17.64 4.66
N GLU A 174 0.73 -16.92 4.31
CA GLU A 174 -0.56 -16.93 5.01
C GLU A 174 -1.21 -18.31 4.94
N LEU A 175 -1.23 -18.94 3.75
CA LEU A 175 -1.79 -20.27 3.54
C LEU A 175 -1.05 -21.33 4.37
N VAL A 176 0.29 -21.30 4.41
CA VAL A 176 1.11 -22.19 5.23
C VAL A 176 0.79 -22.00 6.72
N SER A 177 0.67 -20.75 7.18
CA SER A 177 0.33 -20.47 8.59
C SER A 177 -1.06 -20.97 8.98
N LEU A 178 -2.03 -20.88 8.07
CA LEU A 178 -3.38 -21.45 8.26
C LEU A 178 -3.34 -22.97 8.29
N ALA A 179 -2.61 -23.59 7.36
CA ALA A 179 -2.44 -25.05 7.32
C ALA A 179 -1.77 -25.59 8.59
N GLU A 180 -0.74 -24.93 9.11
CA GLU A 180 -0.08 -25.32 10.36
C GLU A 180 -1.03 -25.27 11.56
N LYS A 181 -1.85 -24.23 11.67
CA LYS A 181 -2.88 -24.13 12.73
C LYS A 181 -3.92 -25.24 12.59
N SER A 182 -4.39 -25.52 11.39
CA SER A 182 -5.39 -26.57 11.16
C SER A 182 -4.82 -27.97 11.42
N ARG A 183 -3.54 -28.22 11.11
CA ARG A 183 -2.87 -29.49 11.41
C ARG A 183 -2.72 -29.76 12.91
N SER A 184 -2.57 -28.74 13.73
CA SER A 184 -2.48 -28.94 15.19
C SER A 184 -3.71 -29.60 15.79
N ASP A 185 -4.85 -29.45 15.15
CA ASP A 185 -6.14 -29.98 15.58
C ASP A 185 -6.57 -31.23 14.77
N GLU A 186 -5.82 -31.62 13.73
CA GLU A 186 -6.21 -32.69 12.81
C GLU A 186 -6.41 -34.03 13.50
N ASP A 187 -5.47 -34.46 14.33
CA ASP A 187 -5.53 -35.74 15.03
C ASP A 187 -6.74 -35.78 16.01
N TYR A 188 -7.00 -34.66 16.67
CA TYR A 188 -8.15 -34.52 17.55
C TYR A 188 -9.47 -34.61 16.76
N ILE A 189 -9.60 -33.84 15.67
CA ILE A 189 -10.80 -33.82 14.84
C ILE A 189 -11.04 -35.20 14.22
N ARG A 190 -10.00 -35.85 13.72
CA ARG A 190 -10.05 -37.20 13.14
C ARG A 190 -10.57 -38.21 14.17
N PHE A 191 -10.01 -38.22 15.38
CA PHE A 191 -10.43 -39.09 16.45
C PHE A 191 -11.89 -38.86 16.84
N GLN A 192 -12.35 -37.62 16.94
CA GLN A 192 -13.72 -37.28 17.24
C GLN A 192 -14.70 -37.71 16.14
N LEU A 193 -14.30 -37.52 14.87
CA LEU A 193 -15.11 -37.94 13.73
C LEU A 193 -15.25 -39.48 13.68
N GLU A 194 -14.16 -40.24 13.85
CA GLU A 194 -14.18 -41.69 13.88
C GLU A 194 -15.17 -42.20 14.94
N GLN A 195 -15.17 -41.64 16.16
CA GLN A 195 -16.12 -42.05 17.21
C GLN A 195 -17.59 -41.77 16.86
N LEU A 196 -17.86 -40.61 16.23
CA LEU A 196 -19.22 -40.26 15.81
C LEU A 196 -19.68 -41.12 14.64
N GLU A 197 -18.79 -41.47 13.69
CA GLU A 197 -19.10 -42.35 12.57
C GLU A 197 -19.28 -43.81 13.02
N GLU A 198 -18.46 -44.31 13.97
CA GLU A 198 -18.64 -45.65 14.58
C GLU A 198 -19.96 -45.77 15.30
N ALA A 199 -20.46 -44.71 15.93
CA ALA A 199 -21.73 -44.69 16.61
C ALA A 199 -22.93 -44.87 15.66
N ARG A 200 -22.77 -44.61 14.34
CA ARG A 200 -23.82 -44.80 13.31
C ARG A 200 -25.15 -44.17 13.72
N LEU A 201 -25.13 -42.92 14.12
CA LEU A 201 -26.31 -42.20 14.56
C LEU A 201 -27.29 -41.99 13.39
N VAL A 202 -28.59 -42.13 13.66
CA VAL A 202 -29.67 -41.97 12.69
C VAL A 202 -30.60 -40.85 13.15
N GLU A 203 -31.03 -40.00 12.24
CA GLU A 203 -31.98 -38.90 12.52
C GLU A 203 -33.29 -39.47 13.12
N GLY A 204 -33.79 -38.87 14.23
CA GLY A 204 -35.02 -39.30 14.94
C GLY A 204 -34.85 -40.52 15.82
N GLU A 205 -33.72 -41.24 15.82
CA GLU A 205 -33.50 -42.49 16.57
C GLU A 205 -33.67 -42.29 18.08
N GLN A 206 -33.27 -41.14 18.61
CA GLN A 206 -33.30 -40.87 20.03
C GLN A 206 -34.74 -40.83 20.54
N GLU A 207 -35.62 -40.09 19.89
CA GLU A 207 -37.03 -39.94 20.26
C GLU A 207 -37.77 -41.25 20.13
N GLU A 208 -37.50 -42.07 19.11
CA GLU A 208 -38.08 -43.38 18.92
C GLU A 208 -37.67 -44.34 20.07
N LEU A 209 -36.37 -44.33 20.40
CA LEU A 209 -35.85 -45.18 21.49
C LEU A 209 -36.33 -44.73 22.87
N GLU A 210 -36.46 -43.43 23.12
CA GLU A 210 -37.01 -42.92 24.38
C GLU A 210 -38.46 -43.33 24.57
N GLN A 211 -39.30 -43.27 23.51
CA GLN A 211 -40.67 -43.74 23.52
C GLN A 211 -40.74 -45.26 23.71
N GLU A 212 -39.90 -46.04 23.00
CA GLU A 212 -39.84 -47.49 23.18
C GLU A 212 -39.41 -47.87 24.59
N ALA A 213 -38.41 -47.18 25.17
CA ALA A 213 -37.96 -47.42 26.54
C ALA A 213 -39.06 -47.14 27.58
N GLU A 214 -39.82 -46.05 27.39
CA GLU A 214 -40.95 -45.70 28.27
C GLU A 214 -42.03 -46.78 28.23
N ILE A 215 -42.41 -47.24 27.02
CA ILE A 215 -43.41 -48.32 26.86
C ILE A 215 -42.92 -49.63 27.51
N LEU A 216 -41.68 -50.04 27.22
CA LEU A 216 -41.09 -51.29 27.72
C LEU A 216 -40.91 -51.26 29.25
N SER A 217 -40.52 -50.11 29.82
CA SER A 217 -40.33 -49.96 31.27
C SER A 217 -41.65 -50.07 32.06
N HIS A 218 -42.76 -49.66 31.45
CA HIS A 218 -44.11 -49.73 32.04
C HIS A 218 -44.96 -50.90 31.53
N ALA A 219 -44.39 -51.82 30.75
CA ALA A 219 -45.12 -52.87 30.04
C ALA A 219 -45.99 -53.74 31.01
N GLU A 220 -45.48 -54.12 32.20
CA GLU A 220 -46.24 -54.84 33.20
C GLU A 220 -47.42 -54.02 33.70
N GLU A 221 -47.22 -52.73 34.00
CA GLU A 221 -48.29 -51.87 34.55
C GLU A 221 -49.36 -51.58 33.48
N ILE A 222 -48.95 -51.32 32.24
CA ILE A 222 -49.86 -51.14 31.11
C ILE A 222 -50.68 -52.39 30.87
N LYS A 223 -50.03 -53.54 30.80
CA LYS A 223 -50.73 -54.85 30.60
C LYS A 223 -51.72 -55.19 31.72
N ALA A 224 -51.29 -54.97 32.95
CA ALA A 224 -52.16 -55.17 34.10
C ALA A 224 -53.34 -54.18 34.12
N GLY A 225 -53.14 -52.94 33.67
CA GLY A 225 -54.19 -51.94 33.55
C GLY A 225 -55.20 -52.28 32.47
N LEU A 226 -54.71 -52.58 31.25
CA LEU A 226 -55.58 -53.00 30.13
C LEU A 226 -56.36 -54.25 30.43
N TYR A 227 -55.69 -55.23 31.03
CA TYR A 227 -56.37 -56.46 31.46
C TYR A 227 -57.50 -56.17 32.47
N ARG A 228 -57.29 -55.30 33.45
CA ARG A 228 -58.34 -54.92 34.41
C ARG A 228 -59.54 -54.28 33.72
N VAL A 229 -59.31 -53.43 32.75
CA VAL A 229 -60.37 -52.78 31.98
C VAL A 229 -61.08 -53.82 31.10
N GLU A 230 -60.35 -54.69 30.42
CA GLU A 230 -60.89 -55.76 29.57
C GLU A 230 -61.83 -56.68 30.41
N GLN A 231 -61.42 -57.05 31.62
CA GLN A 231 -62.27 -57.89 32.54
C GLN A 231 -63.62 -57.22 32.86
N VAL A 232 -63.68 -55.89 32.94
CA VAL A 232 -64.94 -55.17 33.18
C VAL A 232 -65.88 -55.29 31.97
N PHE A 233 -65.34 -55.27 30.75
CA PHE A 233 -66.09 -55.29 29.49
C PHE A 233 -66.53 -56.74 29.13
N ALA A 234 -65.64 -57.71 29.24
CA ALA A 234 -65.72 -59.02 28.62
C ALA A 234 -65.92 -60.22 29.64
N SER A 235 -66.08 -59.97 30.94
CA SER A 235 -66.29 -61.05 31.94
C SER A 235 -67.47 -61.94 31.56
N ASP A 236 -67.24 -63.29 31.51
CA ASP A 236 -68.24 -64.29 31.11
C ASP A 236 -69.44 -64.35 32.06
N GLU A 237 -69.24 -63.97 33.30
CA GLU A 237 -70.34 -63.93 34.34
C GLU A 237 -70.55 -62.49 34.79
N GLY A 238 -71.24 -61.66 33.93
CA GLY A 238 -71.64 -60.31 34.33
C GLY A 238 -70.78 -59.16 33.80
N GLY A 239 -70.12 -59.31 32.66
CA GLY A 239 -69.45 -58.23 32.01
C GLY A 239 -70.38 -57.16 31.43
N LEU A 240 -69.90 -55.92 31.34
CA LEU A 240 -70.68 -54.76 30.90
C LEU A 240 -71.40 -55.02 29.55
N LEU A 241 -70.69 -55.62 28.58
CA LEU A 241 -71.24 -55.94 27.25
C LEU A 241 -72.34 -56.97 27.33
N SER A 242 -72.26 -57.99 28.26
CA SER A 242 -73.30 -58.95 28.48
C SER A 242 -74.55 -58.30 29.08
N TYR A 243 -74.38 -57.44 30.10
CA TYR A 243 -75.51 -56.69 30.70
C TYR A 243 -76.16 -55.73 29.68
N LEU A 244 -75.39 -55.04 28.88
CA LEU A 244 -75.95 -54.16 27.88
C LEU A 244 -76.76 -54.95 26.82
N LYS A 245 -76.26 -56.10 26.39
CA LYS A 245 -76.95 -57.00 25.44
C LYS A 245 -78.26 -57.52 25.99
N ASP A 246 -78.27 -57.95 27.24
CA ASP A 246 -79.52 -58.45 27.87
C ASP A 246 -80.56 -57.33 28.05
N ASN A 247 -80.13 -56.16 28.48
CA ASN A 247 -80.99 -54.99 28.57
C ASN A 247 -81.48 -54.51 27.18
N LEU A 248 -80.67 -54.59 26.15
CA LEU A 248 -81.06 -54.31 24.79
C LEU A 248 -82.15 -55.29 24.30
N ASN A 249 -81.95 -56.60 24.57
CA ASN A 249 -82.95 -57.61 24.26
C ASN A 249 -84.28 -57.33 24.98
N THR A 250 -84.25 -56.88 26.22
CA THR A 250 -85.41 -56.49 27.00
C THR A 250 -86.15 -55.31 26.40
N LEU A 251 -85.39 -54.25 26.00
CA LEU A 251 -85.93 -53.06 25.31
C LEU A 251 -86.54 -53.45 23.96
N ASN A 252 -85.85 -54.30 23.16
CA ASN A 252 -86.34 -54.82 21.91
C ASN A 252 -87.63 -55.62 22.02
N ASN A 253 -87.88 -56.31 23.13
CA ASN A 253 -89.12 -56.95 23.42
C ASN A 253 -90.22 -55.97 23.85
N LEU A 254 -89.86 -54.94 24.68
CA LEU A 254 -90.78 -53.90 25.14
C LEU A 254 -91.29 -53.01 23.99
N GLN A 255 -90.47 -52.71 22.98
CA GLN A 255 -90.92 -51.89 21.85
C GLN A 255 -92.12 -52.48 21.09
N LYS A 256 -92.35 -53.77 21.16
CA LYS A 256 -93.48 -54.44 20.51
C LYS A 256 -94.83 -54.03 21.13
N VAL A 257 -94.84 -53.55 22.36
CA VAL A 257 -96.08 -53.18 23.14
C VAL A 257 -96.04 -51.73 23.64
N TYR A 258 -94.86 -51.10 23.68
CA TYR A 258 -94.64 -49.73 24.17
C TYR A 258 -93.71 -48.93 23.20
N GLN A 259 -94.29 -48.13 22.31
CA GLN A 259 -93.63 -47.41 21.23
C GLN A 259 -92.45 -46.55 21.68
N PRO A 260 -92.50 -45.80 22.81
CA PRO A 260 -91.36 -45.01 23.27
C PRO A 260 -90.08 -45.82 23.59
N ALA A 261 -90.17 -47.11 23.80
CA ALA A 261 -89.03 -47.98 24.03
C ALA A 261 -88.12 -48.15 22.80
N LYS A 262 -88.64 -47.87 21.62
CA LYS A 262 -87.85 -47.96 20.34
C LYS A 262 -86.65 -47.07 20.34
N GLU A 263 -86.80 -45.76 20.63
CA GLU A 263 -85.72 -44.80 20.66
C GLU A 263 -84.65 -45.16 21.69
N LEU A 264 -85.08 -45.68 22.87
CA LEU A 264 -84.19 -46.17 23.91
C LEU A 264 -83.39 -47.41 23.47
N ALA A 265 -84.03 -48.31 22.69
CA ALA A 265 -83.39 -49.51 22.15
C ALA A 265 -82.34 -49.14 21.12
N GLU A 266 -82.66 -48.22 20.17
CA GLU A 266 -81.73 -47.73 19.14
C GLU A 266 -80.51 -47.04 19.80
N ARG A 267 -80.69 -46.20 20.78
CA ARG A 267 -79.62 -45.57 21.54
C ARG A 267 -78.76 -46.57 22.31
N MET A 268 -79.35 -47.55 22.94
CA MET A 268 -78.66 -48.62 23.67
C MET A 268 -77.85 -49.49 22.67
N GLU A 269 -78.38 -49.78 21.49
CA GLU A 269 -77.69 -50.54 20.45
C GLU A 269 -76.43 -49.80 19.95
N SER A 270 -76.59 -48.53 19.70
CA SER A 270 -75.42 -47.67 19.31
C SER A 270 -74.32 -47.67 20.37
N ALA A 271 -74.73 -47.52 21.66
CA ALA A 271 -73.79 -47.58 22.81
C ALA A 271 -73.12 -48.96 22.96
N TYR A 272 -73.89 -50.04 22.72
CA TYR A 272 -73.35 -51.41 22.75
C TYR A 272 -72.30 -51.65 21.68
N ILE A 273 -72.55 -51.20 20.41
CA ILE A 273 -71.61 -51.35 19.33
C ILE A 273 -70.30 -50.57 19.63
N GLU A 274 -70.41 -49.30 20.04
CA GLU A 274 -69.27 -48.49 20.41
C GLU A 274 -68.41 -49.08 21.53
N LEU A 275 -69.08 -49.53 22.65
CA LEU A 275 -68.37 -50.13 23.74
C LEU A 275 -67.76 -51.50 23.41
N LYS A 276 -68.33 -52.22 22.44
CA LYS A 276 -67.79 -53.49 21.94
C LYS A 276 -66.52 -53.24 21.13
N ASP A 277 -66.51 -52.19 20.30
CA ASP A 277 -65.33 -51.80 19.53
C ASP A 277 -64.18 -51.32 20.44
N ILE A 278 -64.50 -50.52 21.46
CA ILE A 278 -63.52 -50.08 22.48
C ILE A 278 -62.95 -51.34 23.25
N ALA A 279 -63.76 -52.29 23.59
CA ALA A 279 -63.32 -53.52 24.27
C ALA A 279 -62.38 -54.37 23.40
N HIS A 280 -62.65 -54.41 22.07
CA HIS A 280 -61.80 -55.11 21.13
C HIS A 280 -60.45 -54.37 20.94
N GLU A 281 -60.49 -53.09 20.90
CA GLU A 281 -59.25 -52.26 20.78
C GLU A 281 -58.40 -52.42 22.06
N ILE A 282 -58.98 -52.39 23.28
CA ILE A 282 -58.30 -52.62 24.55
C ILE A 282 -57.59 -53.98 24.54
N SER A 283 -58.34 -55.05 24.14
CA SER A 283 -57.80 -56.41 24.06
C SER A 283 -56.62 -56.47 23.09
N SER A 284 -56.78 -55.90 21.88
CA SER A 284 -55.74 -55.86 20.86
C SER A 284 -54.49 -55.09 21.32
N GLN A 285 -54.69 -53.98 22.01
CA GLN A 285 -53.53 -53.21 22.56
C GLN A 285 -52.89 -54.00 23.73
N GLY A 286 -53.64 -54.65 24.59
CA GLY A 286 -53.12 -55.51 25.66
C GLY A 286 -52.27 -56.67 25.14
N GLU A 287 -52.61 -57.24 23.99
CA GLU A 287 -51.87 -58.33 23.35
C GLU A 287 -50.60 -57.79 22.68
N SER A 288 -50.62 -56.52 22.14
CA SER A 288 -49.52 -55.90 21.48
C SER A 288 -48.37 -55.43 22.40
N VAL A 289 -48.65 -55.19 23.67
CA VAL A 289 -47.63 -54.82 24.66
C VAL A 289 -46.84 -56.07 25.05
N GLU A 290 -45.60 -56.16 24.51
CA GLU A 290 -44.68 -57.25 24.85
C GLU A 290 -43.84 -56.90 26.08
N PHE A 291 -43.73 -57.81 27.02
CA PHE A 291 -42.78 -57.71 28.12
C PHE A 291 -41.48 -58.34 27.70
N ASN A 292 -40.52 -57.45 27.24
CA ASN A 292 -39.24 -57.90 26.74
C ASN A 292 -38.09 -57.18 27.47
N PRO A 293 -37.61 -57.69 28.62
CA PRO A 293 -36.48 -57.05 29.33
C PRO A 293 -35.19 -56.99 28.57
N ALA A 294 -34.90 -57.96 27.70
CA ALA A 294 -33.69 -57.97 26.90
C ALA A 294 -33.69 -56.80 25.88
N ARG A 295 -34.86 -56.54 25.27
CA ARG A 295 -35.02 -55.41 24.37
C ARG A 295 -34.88 -54.06 25.08
N LEU A 296 -35.41 -53.96 26.32
CA LEU A 296 -35.25 -52.74 27.13
C LEU A 296 -33.80 -52.51 27.50
N GLU A 297 -33.00 -53.54 27.77
CA GLU A 297 -31.57 -53.41 28.03
C GLU A 297 -30.83 -52.90 26.77
N GLU A 298 -31.08 -53.45 25.58
CA GLU A 298 -30.52 -53.00 24.30
C GLU A 298 -30.84 -51.52 24.01
N VAL A 299 -32.12 -51.12 24.22
CA VAL A 299 -32.56 -49.72 24.00
C VAL A 299 -31.86 -48.79 24.98
N ASN A 300 -31.74 -49.18 26.25
CA ASN A 300 -31.03 -48.36 27.24
C ASN A 300 -29.53 -48.26 26.97
N GLU A 301 -28.87 -49.32 26.52
CA GLU A 301 -27.48 -49.28 26.11
C GLU A 301 -27.29 -48.30 24.94
N ARG A 302 -28.19 -48.33 23.95
CA ARG A 302 -28.12 -47.43 22.79
C ARG A 302 -28.38 -45.97 23.18
N LEU A 303 -29.38 -45.69 24.04
CA LEU A 303 -29.64 -44.37 24.59
C LEU A 303 -28.45 -43.86 25.43
N ASN A 304 -27.84 -44.71 26.25
CA ASN A 304 -26.66 -44.34 27.03
C ASN A 304 -25.48 -43.97 26.14
N LEU A 305 -25.28 -44.65 25.01
CA LEU A 305 -24.29 -44.27 24.03
C LEU A 305 -24.56 -42.87 23.47
N ILE A 306 -25.79 -42.59 23.04
CA ILE A 306 -26.20 -41.28 22.52
C ILE A 306 -25.96 -40.18 23.56
N TYR A 307 -26.46 -40.35 24.79
CA TYR A 307 -26.29 -39.39 25.89
C TYR A 307 -24.81 -39.16 26.24
N SER A 308 -24.00 -40.21 26.25
CA SER A 308 -22.56 -40.09 26.50
C SER A 308 -21.84 -39.24 25.43
N LEU A 309 -22.25 -39.42 24.17
CA LEU A 309 -21.73 -38.60 23.07
C LEU A 309 -22.21 -37.16 23.16
N GLN A 310 -23.49 -36.92 23.47
CA GLN A 310 -24.04 -35.59 23.71
C GLN A 310 -23.31 -34.87 24.85
N GLN A 311 -23.10 -35.53 25.96
CA GLN A 311 -22.36 -34.97 27.10
C GLN A 311 -20.91 -34.66 26.77
N LYS A 312 -20.22 -35.58 26.06
CA LYS A 312 -18.83 -35.42 25.64
C LYS A 312 -18.66 -34.22 24.71
N HIS A 313 -19.57 -34.08 23.75
CA HIS A 313 -19.51 -33.00 22.75
C HIS A 313 -20.24 -31.72 23.18
N ARG A 314 -20.88 -31.74 24.39
CA ARG A 314 -21.64 -30.61 24.97
C ARG A 314 -22.77 -30.11 24.05
N VAL A 315 -23.47 -31.04 23.44
CA VAL A 315 -24.67 -30.82 22.63
C VAL A 315 -25.88 -31.40 23.33
N GLN A 316 -27.08 -30.97 22.96
CA GLN A 316 -28.30 -31.35 23.65
C GLN A 316 -29.18 -32.34 22.85
N THR A 317 -29.02 -32.37 21.54
CA THR A 317 -29.84 -33.18 20.65
C THR A 317 -28.99 -34.09 19.75
N LEU A 318 -29.61 -35.13 19.21
CA LEU A 318 -29.01 -36.02 18.24
C LEU A 318 -28.69 -35.28 16.93
N ASP A 319 -29.57 -34.36 16.52
CA ASP A 319 -29.37 -33.55 15.33
C ASP A 319 -28.12 -32.65 15.43
N GLU A 320 -27.85 -32.13 16.62
CA GLU A 320 -26.60 -31.39 16.88
C GLU A 320 -25.36 -32.29 16.77
N LEU A 321 -25.45 -33.58 17.19
CA LEU A 321 -24.35 -34.54 16.98
C LEU A 321 -24.12 -34.84 15.50
N LEU A 322 -25.20 -35.00 14.73
CA LEU A 322 -25.13 -35.21 13.27
C LEU A 322 -24.55 -33.99 12.55
N ALA A 323 -24.98 -32.79 12.93
CA ALA A 323 -24.42 -31.54 12.41
C ALA A 323 -22.91 -31.39 12.71
N LEU A 324 -22.51 -31.77 13.95
CA LEU A 324 -21.13 -31.75 14.38
C LEU A 324 -20.26 -32.77 13.59
N THR A 325 -20.84 -33.93 13.29
CA THR A 325 -20.19 -34.96 12.45
C THR A 325 -19.85 -34.40 11.06
N GLU A 326 -20.80 -33.69 10.45
CA GLU A 326 -20.57 -33.05 9.13
C GLU A 326 -19.57 -31.90 9.21
N GLU A 327 -19.62 -31.10 10.28
CA GLU A 327 -18.63 -30.05 10.52
C GLU A 327 -17.19 -30.60 10.60
N TYR A 328 -17.01 -31.71 11.34
CA TYR A 328 -15.69 -32.35 11.42
C TYR A 328 -15.24 -32.95 10.09
N ARG A 329 -16.15 -33.49 9.29
CA ARG A 329 -15.86 -34.02 7.95
C ARG A 329 -15.39 -32.91 7.00
N VAL A 330 -16.07 -31.77 6.99
CA VAL A 330 -15.69 -30.59 6.21
C VAL A 330 -14.32 -30.08 6.65
N LYS A 331 -14.07 -29.92 7.95
CA LYS A 331 -12.77 -29.47 8.47
C LYS A 331 -11.62 -30.37 8.05
N LEU A 332 -11.78 -31.68 8.06
CA LEU A 332 -10.74 -32.62 7.59
C LEU A 332 -10.52 -32.55 6.07
N SER A 333 -11.59 -32.36 5.31
CA SER A 333 -11.49 -32.15 3.86
C SER A 333 -10.71 -30.87 3.54
N ASP A 334 -10.97 -29.80 4.27
CA ASP A 334 -10.26 -28.53 4.12
C ASP A 334 -8.75 -28.69 4.40
N ILE A 335 -8.38 -29.40 5.47
CA ILE A 335 -6.96 -29.67 5.80
C ILE A 335 -6.25 -30.37 4.66
N THR A 336 -6.86 -31.38 4.07
CA THR A 336 -6.28 -32.12 2.92
C THR A 336 -6.11 -31.20 1.69
N SER A 337 -7.06 -30.27 1.47
CA SER A 337 -7.00 -29.31 0.37
C SER A 337 -5.88 -28.28 0.51
N TYR A 338 -5.43 -27.95 1.74
CA TYR A 338 -4.33 -27.01 1.94
C TYR A 338 -3.01 -27.50 1.34
N ASP A 339 -2.71 -28.79 1.42
CA ASP A 339 -1.45 -29.34 0.88
C ASP A 339 -1.38 -29.22 -0.64
N GLU A 340 -2.47 -29.50 -1.33
CA GLU A 340 -2.56 -29.32 -2.79
C GLU A 340 -2.40 -27.84 -3.18
N ARG A 341 -3.10 -26.95 -2.49
CA ARG A 341 -3.00 -25.51 -2.72
C ARG A 341 -1.61 -24.97 -2.43
N ILE A 342 -0.97 -25.39 -1.33
CA ILE A 342 0.42 -25.01 -1.02
C ILE A 342 1.37 -25.45 -2.12
N ALA A 343 1.20 -26.66 -2.64
CA ALA A 343 2.01 -27.17 -3.76
C ALA A 343 1.82 -26.33 -5.03
N GLU A 344 0.59 -26.02 -5.42
CA GLU A 344 0.28 -25.15 -6.57
C GLU A 344 0.87 -23.75 -6.41
N TRP A 345 0.68 -23.12 -5.23
CA TRP A 345 1.20 -21.79 -4.97
C TRP A 345 2.72 -21.74 -4.90
N THR A 346 3.36 -22.83 -4.45
CA THR A 346 4.82 -22.98 -4.47
C THR A 346 5.35 -23.00 -5.89
N VAL A 347 4.74 -23.79 -6.77
CA VAL A 347 5.10 -23.85 -8.20
C VAL A 347 4.91 -22.47 -8.84
N ARG A 348 3.78 -21.83 -8.59
CA ARG A 348 3.49 -20.48 -9.12
C ARG A 348 4.51 -19.45 -8.65
N LYS A 349 4.90 -19.46 -7.35
CA LYS A 349 5.94 -18.59 -6.79
C LYS A 349 7.28 -18.80 -7.52
N GLU A 350 7.68 -20.06 -7.78
CA GLU A 350 8.92 -20.37 -8.48
C GLU A 350 8.91 -19.91 -9.93
N GLU A 351 7.79 -20.06 -10.63
CA GLU A 351 7.63 -19.57 -12.01
C GLU A 351 7.73 -18.05 -12.09
N GLN A 352 7.02 -17.35 -11.19
CA GLN A 352 7.09 -15.88 -11.10
C GLN A 352 8.49 -15.41 -10.73
N PHE A 353 9.18 -16.10 -9.83
CA PHE A 353 10.56 -15.79 -9.48
C PHE A 353 11.50 -15.93 -10.68
N LYS A 354 11.33 -16.96 -11.52
CA LYS A 354 12.06 -17.10 -12.78
C LYS A 354 11.81 -15.91 -13.72
N GLN A 355 10.57 -15.45 -13.82
CA GLN A 355 10.22 -14.27 -14.62
C GLN A 355 10.90 -13.01 -14.07
N VAL A 356 10.87 -12.79 -12.75
CA VAL A 356 11.58 -11.68 -12.09
C VAL A 356 13.07 -11.71 -12.43
N LYS A 357 13.71 -12.88 -12.32
CA LYS A 357 15.13 -13.09 -12.66
C LYS A 357 15.43 -12.76 -14.14
N GLN A 358 14.55 -13.15 -15.04
CA GLN A 358 14.70 -12.84 -16.47
C GLN A 358 14.63 -11.34 -16.74
N GLN A 359 13.66 -10.64 -16.14
CA GLN A 359 13.54 -9.18 -16.28
C GLN A 359 14.72 -8.47 -15.62
N ALA A 360 15.19 -8.91 -14.45
CA ALA A 360 16.37 -8.38 -13.78
C ALA A 360 17.62 -8.50 -14.68
N ALA A 361 17.82 -9.65 -15.31
CA ALA A 361 18.96 -9.87 -16.22
C ALA A 361 18.94 -8.94 -17.44
N LEU A 362 17.75 -8.60 -17.95
CA LEU A 362 17.61 -7.62 -19.03
C LEU A 362 18.02 -6.22 -18.56
N LEU A 363 17.59 -5.80 -17.35
CA LEU A 363 18.02 -4.54 -16.74
C LEU A 363 19.53 -4.50 -16.53
N THR A 364 20.11 -5.55 -15.95
CA THR A 364 21.58 -5.65 -15.75
C THR A 364 22.32 -5.47 -17.04
N LYS A 365 21.90 -6.15 -18.13
CA LYS A 365 22.55 -6.03 -19.45
C LYS A 365 22.49 -4.60 -19.99
N ALA A 366 21.37 -3.92 -19.87
CA ALA A 366 21.20 -2.53 -20.30
C ALA A 366 22.07 -1.59 -19.46
N ARG A 367 22.08 -1.77 -18.13
CA ARG A 367 22.87 -0.99 -17.17
C ARG A 367 24.37 -1.13 -17.40
N VAL A 368 24.87 -2.34 -17.65
CA VAL A 368 26.29 -2.59 -17.98
C VAL A 368 26.70 -1.82 -19.24
N LYS A 369 25.83 -1.76 -20.25
CA LYS A 369 26.08 -0.97 -21.46
C LYS A 369 26.10 0.54 -21.15
N ALA A 370 25.12 1.01 -20.38
CA ALA A 370 25.04 2.40 -19.95
C ALA A 370 26.24 2.79 -19.07
N ALA A 371 26.70 1.92 -18.17
CA ALA A 371 27.86 2.15 -17.32
C ALA A 371 29.11 2.50 -18.13
N ARG A 372 29.39 1.75 -19.21
CA ARG A 372 30.53 2.02 -20.11
C ARG A 372 30.39 3.37 -20.83
N GLU A 373 29.17 3.73 -21.20
CA GLU A 373 28.90 5.02 -21.85
C GLU A 373 29.09 6.17 -20.85
N VAL A 374 28.62 5.99 -19.61
CA VAL A 374 28.84 6.94 -18.50
C VAL A 374 30.34 7.16 -18.26
N GLU A 375 31.11 6.09 -18.14
CA GLU A 375 32.57 6.18 -17.94
C GLU A 375 33.25 7.02 -19.02
N LYS A 376 32.92 6.76 -20.28
CA LYS A 376 33.48 7.46 -21.43
C LYS A 376 33.05 8.93 -21.49
N GLN A 377 31.76 9.19 -21.41
CA GLN A 377 31.21 10.54 -21.52
C GLN A 377 31.64 11.42 -20.33
N LEU A 378 31.65 10.88 -19.11
CA LEU A 378 32.03 11.63 -17.93
C LEU A 378 33.52 12.03 -17.98
N ALA A 379 34.39 11.11 -18.36
CA ALA A 379 35.80 11.43 -18.53
C ALA A 379 36.01 12.58 -19.57
N THR A 380 35.32 12.50 -20.72
CA THR A 380 35.40 13.53 -21.75
C THR A 380 34.92 14.89 -21.25
N ARG A 381 33.86 14.96 -20.46
CA ARG A 381 33.29 16.21 -19.92
C ARG A 381 34.11 16.81 -18.76
N LEU A 382 34.81 15.98 -17.99
CA LEU A 382 35.57 16.41 -16.81
C LEU A 382 36.97 16.96 -17.20
N ILE A 383 37.55 16.52 -18.31
CA ILE A 383 38.86 17.04 -18.80
C ILE A 383 38.86 18.57 -18.95
N PRO A 384 37.92 19.20 -19.70
CA PRO A 384 37.89 20.66 -19.83
C PRO A 384 37.50 21.38 -18.54
N LEU A 385 36.93 20.68 -17.56
CA LEU A 385 36.63 21.21 -16.24
C LEU A 385 37.83 21.13 -15.26
N GLY A 386 39.06 21.07 -15.77
CA GLY A 386 40.28 21.10 -14.97
C GLY A 386 40.65 19.75 -14.31
N MET A 387 40.17 18.65 -14.88
CA MET A 387 40.52 17.30 -14.41
C MET A 387 41.13 16.42 -15.51
N PRO A 388 42.30 16.79 -16.06
CA PRO A 388 42.91 16.14 -17.24
C PRO A 388 43.31 14.67 -16.97
N ASN A 389 43.49 14.30 -15.74
CA ASN A 389 43.93 12.96 -15.31
C ASN A 389 42.83 12.17 -14.60
N VAL A 390 41.57 12.58 -14.78
CA VAL A 390 40.43 11.92 -14.15
C VAL A 390 40.30 10.45 -14.58
N ARG A 391 40.06 9.60 -13.63
CA ARG A 391 39.64 8.21 -13.86
C ARG A 391 38.30 8.01 -13.17
N PHE A 392 37.34 7.51 -13.91
CA PHE A 392 36.02 7.20 -13.46
C PHE A 392 35.66 5.78 -13.89
N GLN A 393 35.13 5.00 -12.96
CA GLN A 393 34.71 3.63 -13.19
C GLN A 393 33.38 3.37 -12.50
N VAL A 394 32.51 2.65 -13.16
CA VAL A 394 31.24 2.18 -12.60
C VAL A 394 31.40 0.71 -12.20
N GLU A 395 31.50 0.46 -10.91
CA GLU A 395 31.53 -0.89 -10.37
C GLU A 395 30.10 -1.40 -10.23
N MET A 396 29.83 -2.54 -10.86
CA MET A 396 28.53 -3.21 -10.77
C MET A 396 28.66 -4.54 -10.04
N GLY A 397 27.77 -4.80 -9.09
CA GLY A 397 27.64 -6.06 -8.39
C GLY A 397 26.19 -6.57 -8.42
N LEU A 398 25.95 -7.72 -7.83
CA LEU A 398 24.60 -8.29 -7.71
C LEU A 398 24.21 -8.47 -6.25
N LYS A 399 22.97 -8.17 -5.93
CA LYS A 399 22.33 -8.48 -4.65
C LYS A 399 22.02 -9.97 -4.55
N LYS A 400 21.97 -10.51 -3.36
CA LYS A 400 21.57 -11.90 -3.12
C LYS A 400 20.12 -12.17 -3.53
N GLU A 401 19.26 -11.19 -3.32
CA GLU A 401 17.83 -11.26 -3.63
C GLU A 401 17.41 -10.05 -4.46
N PRO A 402 16.43 -10.24 -5.38
CA PRO A 402 15.84 -9.14 -6.12
C PRO A 402 15.22 -8.10 -5.19
N GLY A 403 15.47 -6.81 -5.49
CA GLY A 403 14.83 -5.69 -4.83
C GLY A 403 13.86 -4.95 -5.76
N LEU A 404 13.25 -3.87 -5.28
CA LEU A 404 12.34 -3.05 -6.08
C LEU A 404 12.95 -2.52 -7.38
N GLN A 405 14.25 -2.27 -7.41
CA GLN A 405 14.96 -1.71 -8.57
C GLN A 405 15.83 -2.73 -9.32
N GLY A 406 15.54 -4.02 -9.17
CA GLY A 406 16.36 -5.09 -9.75
C GLY A 406 17.34 -5.70 -8.75
N GLU A 407 18.33 -6.40 -9.29
CA GLU A 407 19.36 -7.13 -8.52
C GLU A 407 20.71 -6.42 -8.50
N ASP A 408 20.86 -5.35 -9.26
CA ASP A 408 22.14 -4.67 -9.40
C ASP A 408 22.47 -3.80 -8.18
N THR A 409 23.74 -3.82 -7.79
CA THR A 409 24.38 -2.80 -6.97
C THR A 409 25.29 -1.96 -7.87
N VAL A 410 25.37 -0.67 -7.61
CA VAL A 410 26.19 0.26 -8.39
C VAL A 410 27.02 1.11 -7.47
N SER A 411 28.31 1.26 -7.78
CA SER A 411 29.23 2.16 -7.10
C SER A 411 30.03 2.98 -8.10
N PHE A 412 29.94 4.31 -8.01
CA PHE A 412 30.76 5.23 -8.81
C PHE A 412 32.10 5.41 -8.14
N LEU A 413 33.16 4.91 -8.79
CA LEU A 413 34.53 5.02 -8.35
C LEU A 413 35.22 6.16 -9.11
N PHE A 414 35.94 7.00 -8.39
CA PHE A 414 36.56 8.21 -8.91
C PHE A 414 37.99 8.36 -8.41
N SER A 415 38.84 8.94 -9.26
CA SER A 415 40.14 9.48 -8.92
C SER A 415 40.47 10.71 -9.78
N ALA A 416 40.76 11.84 -9.16
CA ALA A 416 41.17 13.05 -9.86
C ALA A 416 42.60 12.98 -10.40
N ASN A 417 43.45 12.08 -9.86
CA ASN A 417 44.88 12.01 -10.14
C ASN A 417 45.27 10.72 -10.85
N LYS A 418 46.23 10.80 -11.76
CA LYS A 418 46.72 9.66 -12.56
C LYS A 418 47.18 8.46 -11.72
N ASN A 419 47.84 8.72 -10.60
CA ASN A 419 48.41 7.72 -9.71
C ASN A 419 47.52 7.42 -8.47
N GLY A 420 46.35 8.06 -8.35
CA GLY A 420 45.42 7.84 -7.23
C GLY A 420 44.71 6.48 -7.35
N THR A 421 44.38 5.86 -6.22
CA THR A 421 43.49 4.70 -6.21
C THR A 421 42.06 5.12 -6.52
N LEU A 422 41.33 4.30 -7.30
CA LEU A 422 39.90 4.48 -7.49
C LEU A 422 39.21 4.20 -6.14
N GLN A 423 38.45 5.16 -5.67
CA GLN A 423 37.68 5.04 -4.43
C GLN A 423 36.27 5.57 -4.67
N ASN A 424 35.36 5.27 -3.76
CA ASN A 424 34.01 5.80 -3.88
C ASN A 424 34.05 7.33 -3.96
N ILE A 425 33.34 7.90 -4.91
CA ILE A 425 33.37 9.33 -5.20
C ILE A 425 33.15 10.23 -3.99
N SER A 426 32.38 9.75 -3.03
CA SER A 426 32.06 10.45 -1.78
C SER A 426 33.21 10.59 -0.81
N SER A 427 34.17 9.71 -0.89
CA SER A 427 35.25 9.64 0.12
C SER A 427 36.51 10.38 -0.30
N VAL A 428 36.65 10.77 -1.58
CA VAL A 428 37.92 11.20 -2.16
C VAL A 428 37.91 12.58 -2.77
N ALA A 429 36.78 13.03 -3.29
CA ALA A 429 36.70 14.26 -4.03
C ALA A 429 36.56 15.49 -3.13
N SER A 430 37.30 16.57 -3.44
CA SER A 430 37.05 17.88 -2.84
C SER A 430 35.63 18.38 -3.20
N GLY A 431 35.07 19.29 -2.41
CA GLY A 431 33.73 19.84 -2.70
C GLY A 431 33.58 20.36 -4.13
N GLY A 432 34.62 21.05 -4.65
CA GLY A 432 34.63 21.56 -6.03
C GLY A 432 34.75 20.45 -7.10
N GLU A 433 35.48 19.37 -6.83
CA GLU A 433 35.56 18.21 -7.73
C GLU A 433 34.23 17.49 -7.81
N ILE A 434 33.59 17.26 -6.67
CA ILE A 434 32.24 16.65 -6.60
C ILE A 434 31.20 17.50 -7.36
N ALA A 435 31.26 18.83 -7.21
CA ALA A 435 30.35 19.75 -7.90
C ALA A 435 30.50 19.64 -9.44
N ARG A 436 31.73 19.57 -9.95
CA ARG A 436 32.00 19.41 -11.39
C ARG A 436 31.55 18.03 -11.91
N VAL A 437 31.78 16.96 -11.15
CA VAL A 437 31.28 15.64 -11.51
C VAL A 437 29.75 15.64 -11.54
N MET A 438 29.08 16.23 -10.52
CA MET A 438 27.64 16.31 -10.49
C MET A 438 27.07 17.14 -11.66
N LEU A 439 27.66 18.30 -11.97
CA LEU A 439 27.29 19.08 -13.14
C LEU A 439 27.39 18.26 -14.43
N SER A 440 28.49 17.51 -14.60
CA SER A 440 28.72 16.67 -15.78
C SER A 440 27.70 15.54 -15.87
N ILE A 441 27.35 14.87 -14.74
CA ILE A 441 26.30 13.85 -14.70
C ILE A 441 24.94 14.46 -15.05
N LYS A 442 24.60 15.61 -14.45
CA LYS A 442 23.34 16.30 -14.75
C LYS A 442 23.23 16.71 -16.21
N ALA A 443 24.33 17.21 -16.82
CA ALA A 443 24.39 17.52 -18.24
C ALA A 443 24.19 16.27 -19.12
N MET A 444 24.75 15.12 -18.72
CA MET A 444 24.56 13.85 -19.45
C MET A 444 23.11 13.37 -19.43
N ILE A 445 22.48 13.37 -18.25
CA ILE A 445 21.10 12.90 -18.11
C ILE A 445 20.07 13.95 -18.55
N ALA A 446 20.51 15.21 -18.72
CA ALA A 446 19.65 16.32 -19.11
C ALA A 446 18.86 15.99 -20.39
N GLY A 447 19.48 15.38 -21.42
CA GLY A 447 18.79 14.96 -22.65
C GLY A 447 17.67 13.92 -22.46
N ALA A 448 17.72 13.09 -21.43
CA ALA A 448 16.84 11.97 -21.22
C ALA A 448 15.74 12.21 -20.16
N VAL A 449 15.98 13.07 -19.16
CA VAL A 449 15.01 13.36 -18.10
C VAL A 449 14.11 14.54 -18.48
N LYS A 450 12.82 14.37 -18.39
CA LYS A 450 11.83 15.46 -18.55
C LYS A 450 11.69 16.28 -17.27
N LEU A 451 12.77 16.91 -16.80
CA LEU A 451 12.76 17.77 -15.62
C LEU A 451 12.68 19.24 -16.04
N PRO A 452 11.65 19.99 -15.61
CA PRO A 452 11.43 21.36 -16.08
C PRO A 452 12.49 22.35 -15.66
N THR A 453 12.98 22.30 -14.40
CA THR A 453 13.87 23.32 -13.83
C THR A 453 14.99 22.67 -13.02
N ILE A 454 16.23 23.14 -13.23
CA ILE A 454 17.39 22.77 -12.43
C ILE A 454 17.98 24.03 -11.81
N VAL A 455 18.22 24.01 -10.49
CA VAL A 455 18.86 25.09 -9.75
C VAL A 455 20.22 24.62 -9.27
N PHE A 456 21.27 25.34 -9.63
CA PHE A 456 22.63 25.13 -9.14
C PHE A 456 22.99 26.20 -8.11
N ASP A 457 23.33 25.78 -6.89
CA ASP A 457 23.71 26.66 -5.80
C ASP A 457 25.19 26.54 -5.48
N GLU A 458 25.95 27.62 -5.76
CA GLU A 458 27.37 27.76 -5.45
C GLU A 458 28.23 26.55 -5.88
N ILE A 459 27.91 25.94 -7.04
CA ILE A 459 28.70 24.81 -7.59
C ILE A 459 30.06 25.25 -8.15
N ASP A 460 30.26 26.55 -8.25
CA ASP A 460 31.45 27.25 -8.74
C ASP A 460 32.51 27.50 -7.66
N THR A 461 32.33 26.95 -6.46
CA THR A 461 33.29 27.10 -5.36
C THR A 461 34.62 26.43 -5.70
N GLY A 462 35.71 27.20 -5.62
CA GLY A 462 37.07 26.72 -5.85
C GLY A 462 37.47 26.60 -7.33
N VAL A 463 36.71 27.22 -8.23
CA VAL A 463 37.05 27.34 -9.65
C VAL A 463 37.24 28.81 -10.07
N SER A 464 37.95 29.06 -11.16
CA SER A 464 38.15 30.38 -11.71
C SER A 464 38.58 30.28 -13.19
N GLY A 465 38.56 31.43 -13.90
CA GLY A 465 39.04 31.54 -15.28
C GLY A 465 38.36 30.56 -16.25
N GLU A 466 39.14 29.88 -17.06
CA GLU A 466 38.67 29.01 -18.14
C GLU A 466 37.75 27.88 -17.66
N ILE A 467 37.96 27.36 -16.43
CA ILE A 467 37.11 26.31 -15.86
C ILE A 467 35.68 26.85 -15.62
N ALA A 468 35.56 28.08 -15.11
CA ALA A 468 34.28 28.73 -14.90
C ALA A 468 33.53 28.99 -16.22
N ASP A 469 34.26 29.39 -17.27
CA ASP A 469 33.71 29.57 -18.63
C ASP A 469 33.14 28.24 -19.16
N ARG A 470 33.89 27.12 -19.02
CA ARG A 470 33.43 25.79 -19.45
C ARG A 470 32.21 25.28 -18.65
N MET A 471 32.16 25.59 -17.35
CA MET A 471 30.98 25.28 -16.55
C MET A 471 29.75 26.08 -17.03
N ALA A 472 29.95 27.36 -17.36
CA ALA A 472 28.90 28.22 -17.87
C ALA A 472 28.36 27.73 -19.23
N ASP A 473 29.27 27.36 -20.17
CA ASP A 473 28.90 26.77 -21.45
C ASP A 473 28.05 25.52 -21.28
N MET A 474 28.42 24.64 -20.36
CA MET A 474 27.66 23.42 -20.06
C MET A 474 26.26 23.72 -19.50
N MET A 475 26.13 24.74 -18.63
CA MET A 475 24.80 25.15 -18.09
C MET A 475 23.94 25.80 -19.17
N GLN A 476 24.54 26.56 -20.08
CA GLN A 476 23.88 27.16 -21.23
C GLN A 476 23.35 26.06 -22.18
N GLU A 477 24.19 25.08 -22.56
CA GLU A 477 23.77 23.92 -23.37
C GLU A 477 22.57 23.19 -22.75
N MET A 478 22.57 23.00 -21.42
CA MET A 478 21.45 22.40 -20.72
C MET A 478 20.18 23.26 -20.83
N GLY A 479 20.32 24.60 -20.80
CA GLY A 479 19.21 25.55 -20.93
C GLY A 479 18.59 25.57 -22.33
N GLU A 480 19.38 25.33 -23.37
CA GLU A 480 18.92 25.30 -24.77
C GLU A 480 18.05 24.07 -25.10
N GLN A 481 18.16 23.00 -24.34
CA GLN A 481 17.42 21.75 -24.56
C GLN A 481 15.97 21.79 -24.02
N ASN A 482 15.29 22.92 -24.15
CA ASN A 482 13.93 23.12 -23.64
C ASN A 482 13.79 22.93 -22.13
N ARG A 483 14.75 23.49 -21.38
CA ARG A 483 14.84 23.46 -19.94
C ARG A 483 15.12 24.81 -19.35
N GLN A 484 14.90 24.92 -18.07
CA GLN A 484 15.28 26.08 -17.30
C GLN A 484 16.43 25.70 -16.36
N VAL A 485 17.54 26.39 -16.50
CA VAL A 485 18.70 26.30 -15.61
C VAL A 485 18.86 27.61 -14.87
N ILE A 486 18.90 27.55 -13.54
CA ILE A 486 19.10 28.72 -12.67
C ILE A 486 20.39 28.48 -11.90
N SER A 487 21.42 29.32 -12.11
CA SER A 487 22.65 29.22 -11.32
C SER A 487 22.76 30.40 -10.34
N ILE A 488 22.95 30.05 -9.07
CA ILE A 488 23.34 31.02 -8.05
C ILE A 488 24.87 31.03 -8.00
N THR A 489 25.47 32.15 -8.39
CA THR A 489 26.91 32.25 -8.61
C THR A 489 27.50 33.51 -8.01
N HIS A 490 28.79 33.45 -7.74
CA HIS A 490 29.63 34.61 -7.41
C HIS A 490 30.71 34.88 -8.48
N LEU A 491 30.74 34.05 -9.54
CA LEU A 491 31.74 34.20 -10.63
C LEU A 491 31.19 35.03 -11.80
N PRO A 492 31.92 36.09 -12.22
CA PRO A 492 31.48 36.94 -13.33
C PRO A 492 31.40 36.17 -14.65
N GLN A 493 32.22 35.14 -14.87
CA GLN A 493 32.20 34.29 -16.06
C GLN A 493 30.85 33.60 -16.22
N ILE A 494 30.36 32.97 -15.14
CA ILE A 494 29.07 32.28 -15.15
C ILE A 494 27.93 33.31 -15.28
N ALA A 495 28.03 34.44 -14.56
CA ALA A 495 27.03 35.49 -14.59
C ALA A 495 26.86 36.11 -15.99
N ALA A 496 27.95 36.23 -16.75
CA ALA A 496 27.93 36.77 -18.09
C ALA A 496 27.18 35.90 -19.11
N ARG A 497 27.20 34.55 -18.95
CA ARG A 497 26.56 33.61 -19.89
C ARG A 497 25.06 33.43 -19.68
N GLY A 498 24.51 33.85 -18.51
CA GLY A 498 23.07 33.77 -18.27
C GLY A 498 22.28 34.64 -19.25
N ARG A 499 21.21 34.12 -19.86
CA ARG A 499 20.29 34.88 -20.70
C ARG A 499 19.52 35.94 -19.88
N ALA A 500 19.16 35.62 -18.66
CA ALA A 500 18.57 36.54 -17.69
C ALA A 500 19.46 36.63 -16.45
N HIS A 501 19.64 37.84 -15.93
CA HIS A 501 20.47 38.10 -14.75
C HIS A 501 19.61 38.75 -13.66
N TYR A 502 19.58 38.13 -12.49
CA TYR A 502 18.88 38.59 -11.31
C TYR A 502 19.88 38.97 -10.23
N LYS A 503 19.67 40.11 -9.57
CA LYS A 503 20.52 40.57 -8.46
C LYS A 503 19.76 40.54 -7.16
N VAL A 504 20.33 39.87 -6.16
CA VAL A 504 19.85 39.88 -4.77
C VAL A 504 20.65 40.92 -4.00
N TYR A 505 19.97 41.83 -3.35
CA TYR A 505 20.57 42.89 -2.54
C TYR A 505 19.78 43.16 -1.27
N LYS A 506 20.48 43.74 -0.29
CA LYS A 506 19.85 44.20 0.95
C LYS A 506 19.52 45.67 0.85
N LYS A 507 18.41 46.06 1.42
CA LYS A 507 18.05 47.44 1.62
C LYS A 507 17.78 47.65 3.08
N ASP A 508 18.62 48.45 3.73
CA ASP A 508 18.45 48.83 5.12
C ASP A 508 17.45 49.97 5.23
N SER A 509 16.52 49.88 6.15
CA SER A 509 15.68 50.96 6.66
C SER A 509 16.10 51.29 8.07
N ASP A 510 15.59 52.39 8.65
CA ASP A 510 15.92 52.81 10.02
C ASP A 510 15.64 51.72 11.09
N THR A 511 14.81 50.75 10.79
CA THR A 511 14.35 49.73 11.74
C THR A 511 14.69 48.28 11.34
N GLU A 512 14.87 47.99 10.06
CA GLU A 512 14.98 46.62 9.55
C GLU A 512 15.78 46.51 8.26
N THR A 513 16.44 45.35 8.05
CA THR A 513 17.08 44.96 6.80
C THR A 513 16.16 44.07 6.00
N ASN A 514 15.85 44.45 4.77
CA ASN A 514 15.02 43.69 3.84
C ASN A 514 15.85 43.19 2.65
N SER A 515 15.65 41.93 2.27
CA SER A 515 16.22 41.36 1.06
C SER A 515 15.28 41.54 -0.12
N HIS A 516 15.85 42.00 -1.24
CA HIS A 516 15.16 42.22 -2.50
C HIS A 516 15.86 41.47 -3.62
N ILE A 517 15.12 41.15 -4.66
CA ILE A 517 15.65 40.64 -5.93
C ILE A 517 15.04 41.42 -7.06
N CYS A 518 15.85 41.74 -8.06
CA CYS A 518 15.39 42.37 -9.30
C CYS A 518 16.06 41.72 -10.51
N ARG A 519 15.36 41.72 -11.64
CA ARG A 519 15.95 41.41 -12.94
C ARG A 519 16.72 42.63 -13.38
N LEU A 520 17.96 42.44 -13.84
CA LEU A 520 18.80 43.51 -14.35
C LEU A 520 18.52 43.77 -15.84
N THR A 521 18.56 45.05 -16.22
CA THR A 521 18.65 45.47 -17.60
C THR A 521 20.05 45.18 -18.15
N ASP A 522 20.25 45.29 -19.47
CA ASP A 522 21.54 45.03 -20.09
C ASP A 522 22.63 46.00 -19.57
N GLU A 523 22.27 47.25 -19.27
CA GLU A 523 23.17 48.25 -18.71
C GLU A 523 23.55 47.95 -17.27
N GLU A 524 22.54 47.65 -16.40
CA GLU A 524 22.76 47.25 -15.00
C GLU A 524 23.57 45.95 -14.91
N ARG A 525 23.42 45.06 -15.88
CA ARG A 525 24.15 43.81 -15.98
C ARG A 525 25.65 44.04 -16.24
N VAL A 526 26.00 44.99 -17.12
CA VAL A 526 27.40 45.39 -17.32
C VAL A 526 28.00 45.91 -16.02
N GLU A 527 27.27 46.76 -15.29
CA GLU A 527 27.71 47.32 -14.01
C GLU A 527 27.89 46.24 -12.95
N GLU A 528 26.96 45.32 -12.82
CA GLU A 528 27.03 44.24 -11.84
C GLU A 528 28.24 43.31 -12.11
N ILE A 529 28.43 42.91 -13.36
CA ILE A 529 29.60 42.09 -13.73
C ILE A 529 30.90 42.86 -13.49
N ALA A 530 30.95 44.17 -13.78
CA ALA A 530 32.11 44.99 -13.48
C ALA A 530 32.40 45.11 -11.98
N HIS A 531 31.36 45.20 -11.15
CA HIS A 531 31.47 45.11 -9.67
C HIS A 531 32.01 43.75 -9.22
N MET A 532 31.52 42.63 -9.81
CA MET A 532 32.03 41.31 -9.51
C MET A 532 33.50 41.13 -9.85
N LEU A 533 34.00 41.84 -10.89
CA LEU A 533 35.41 41.81 -11.31
C LEU A 533 36.33 42.70 -10.46
N SER A 534 35.86 43.86 -10.03
CA SER A 534 36.70 44.89 -9.40
C SER A 534 36.44 45.16 -7.93
N GLY A 535 35.37 44.57 -7.36
CA GLY A 535 34.92 44.88 -6.00
C GLY A 535 34.19 46.23 -5.92
N ALA A 536 34.44 47.00 -4.83
CA ALA A 536 33.65 48.19 -4.50
C ALA A 536 33.80 49.39 -5.45
N THR A 537 34.89 49.48 -6.22
CA THR A 537 35.17 50.62 -7.10
C THR A 537 35.03 50.24 -8.56
N LEU A 538 34.08 50.87 -9.27
CA LEU A 538 33.91 50.75 -10.72
C LEU A 538 35.06 51.47 -11.44
N THR A 539 35.89 50.72 -12.18
CA THR A 539 36.94 51.28 -13.04
C THR A 539 36.57 51.14 -14.51
N GLU A 540 37.07 52.00 -15.37
CA GLU A 540 36.87 51.91 -16.84
C GLU A 540 37.38 50.55 -17.38
N ALA A 541 38.45 50.01 -16.82
CA ALA A 541 39.00 48.71 -17.20
C ALA A 541 38.02 47.58 -16.82
N ALA A 542 37.38 47.64 -15.63
CA ALA A 542 36.40 46.65 -15.23
C ALA A 542 35.14 46.70 -16.10
N LEU A 543 34.67 47.89 -16.48
CA LEU A 543 33.56 48.03 -17.42
C LEU A 543 33.88 47.49 -18.83
N SER A 544 35.11 47.72 -19.30
CA SER A 544 35.56 47.17 -20.57
C SER A 544 35.64 45.65 -20.55
N ASN A 545 36.18 45.07 -19.47
CA ASN A 545 36.26 43.62 -19.28
C ASN A 545 34.85 42.99 -19.14
N ALA A 546 33.94 43.65 -18.41
CA ALA A 546 32.56 43.19 -18.29
C ALA A 546 31.85 43.13 -19.66
N LYS A 547 32.02 44.18 -20.47
CA LYS A 547 31.49 44.19 -21.84
C LYS A 547 32.12 43.09 -22.71
N ALA A 548 33.43 42.82 -22.57
CA ALA A 548 34.10 41.75 -23.28
C ALA A 548 33.54 40.36 -22.89
N LEU A 549 33.30 40.11 -21.58
CA LEU A 549 32.70 38.87 -21.10
C LEU A 549 31.26 38.67 -21.59
N LEU A 550 30.47 39.74 -21.65
CA LEU A 550 29.09 39.67 -22.13
C LEU A 550 28.98 39.46 -23.65
N ASN A 551 30.01 39.89 -24.44
CA ASN A 551 30.06 39.77 -25.89
C ASN A 551 30.91 38.58 -26.37
N SER A 552 31.48 37.78 -25.45
CA SER A 552 32.17 36.55 -25.81
C SER A 552 31.13 35.48 -26.11
N ASP A 553 30.97 35.12 -27.41
CA ASP A 553 30.17 34.03 -27.92
C ASP A 553 30.68 32.65 -27.47
#